data_40c701c94c3adce7aa45b4c692ccaa8a
#
_entry.id   40c701c94c3adce7aa45b4c692ccaa8a
#
_cell.length_a   1.000
_cell.length_b   1.000
_cell.length_c   1.000
_cell.angle_alpha   90.00
_cell.angle_beta   90.00
_cell.angle_gamma   90.00
#
_symmetry.space_group_name_H-M   'P 1'
#
loop_
_entity.id
_entity.type
_entity.pdbx_description
1 polymer ?
#
loop_
_entity_poly.entity_id
_entity_poly.type
_entity_poly.pdbx_seq_one_letter_code
_entity_poly.pdbx_strand_id
1 'polypeptide(L)'
;SFDELIMNGVWVDGHPAFTQVFLWVWTALLGYNPMLVKLPFILAGVVSVYLVYYIAKQLFNYKSAFVSGALMAVLQYSVVYSQWARPYAFGLLFMLSAFYFLLKYSYENRKISLLGFSVMAALTAYTHYFALLQVIVLSGLWFLFRLNRDQRIWFLAASLLAFTFWLPHLHVTL
;
A
#
# COMPACT_ATOMS: atom_id res chain seq x y z
N SER A 1 19.38 -18.58 5.71
CA SER A 1 19.96 -17.27 6.09
C SER A 1 19.21 -16.13 5.39
N PHE A 2 19.44 -14.86 5.79
CA PHE A 2 18.85 -13.70 5.12
C PHE A 2 19.36 -13.54 3.68
N ASP A 3 20.64 -13.82 3.46
CA ASP A 3 21.25 -13.76 2.12
C ASP A 3 20.62 -14.77 1.16
N GLU A 4 20.32 -15.99 1.63
CA GLU A 4 19.60 -16.98 0.83
C GLU A 4 18.17 -16.53 0.50
N LEU A 5 17.48 -15.83 1.41
CA LEU A 5 16.18 -15.25 1.14
C LEU A 5 16.25 -14.24 -0.01
N ILE A 6 17.25 -13.35 0.00
CA ILE A 6 17.43 -12.34 -1.05
C ILE A 6 17.77 -13.02 -2.38
N MET A 7 18.77 -13.92 -2.41
CA MET A 7 19.23 -14.56 -3.65
C MET A 7 18.20 -15.51 -4.26
N ASN A 8 17.54 -16.34 -3.45
CA ASN A 8 16.64 -17.41 -3.93
C ASN A 8 15.15 -17.05 -3.86
N GLY A 9 14.80 -16.01 -3.10
CA GLY A 9 13.41 -15.59 -2.92
C GLY A 9 13.09 -14.28 -3.65
N VAL A 10 13.87 -13.23 -3.41
CA VAL A 10 13.56 -11.89 -3.93
C VAL A 10 13.99 -11.75 -5.38
N TRP A 11 15.24 -12.08 -5.71
CA TRP A 11 15.77 -11.92 -7.07
C TRP A 11 15.06 -12.80 -8.11
N VAL A 12 14.58 -13.96 -7.70
CA VAL A 12 13.90 -14.90 -8.61
C VAL A 12 12.43 -14.56 -8.82
N ASP A 13 11.77 -13.92 -7.85
CA ASP A 13 10.32 -13.67 -7.92
C ASP A 13 9.94 -12.44 -8.78
N GLY A 14 10.88 -11.56 -9.10
CA GLY A 14 10.62 -10.34 -9.89
C GLY A 14 9.74 -9.31 -9.19
N HIS A 15 9.38 -9.53 -7.93
CA HIS A 15 8.65 -8.58 -7.08
C HIS A 15 9.58 -7.95 -6.04
N PRO A 16 9.26 -6.72 -5.55
CA PRO A 16 10.00 -6.12 -4.45
C PRO A 16 9.98 -6.96 -3.17
N ALA A 17 10.98 -6.77 -2.32
CA ALA A 17 11.34 -7.67 -1.22
C ALA A 17 10.35 -7.76 -0.05
N PHE A 18 9.41 -6.81 0.10
CA PHE A 18 8.59 -6.70 1.31
C PHE A 18 7.88 -8.00 1.68
N THR A 19 7.20 -8.63 0.74
CA THR A 19 6.38 -9.81 1.03
C THR A 19 7.23 -10.99 1.48
N GLN A 20 8.38 -11.22 0.83
CA GLN A 20 9.30 -12.31 1.16
C GLN A 20 9.94 -12.08 2.55
N VAL A 21 10.41 -10.85 2.82
CA VAL A 21 10.98 -10.49 4.13
C VAL A 21 9.91 -10.58 5.23
N PHE A 22 8.70 -10.08 4.96
CA PHE A 22 7.59 -10.19 5.90
C PHE A 22 7.27 -11.67 6.22
N LEU A 23 7.13 -12.52 5.20
CA LEU A 23 6.84 -13.94 5.40
C LEU A 23 7.98 -14.66 6.13
N TRP A 24 9.22 -14.31 5.85
CA TRP A 24 10.37 -14.88 6.56
C TRP A 24 10.32 -14.57 8.06
N VAL A 25 10.07 -13.32 8.44
CA VAL A 25 9.90 -12.93 9.84
C VAL A 25 8.66 -13.58 10.45
N TRP A 26 7.54 -13.54 9.74
CA TRP A 26 6.25 -14.07 10.22
C TRP A 26 6.30 -15.56 10.51
N THR A 27 6.89 -16.34 9.59
CA THR A 27 7.02 -17.80 9.78
C THR A 27 8.09 -18.17 10.81
N ALA A 28 9.13 -17.36 10.99
CA ALA A 28 10.12 -17.55 12.04
C ALA A 28 9.50 -17.38 13.45
N LEU A 29 8.54 -16.45 13.60
CA LEU A 29 7.88 -16.17 14.88
C LEU A 29 6.73 -17.14 15.19
N LEU A 30 5.91 -17.50 14.18
CA LEU A 30 4.66 -18.23 14.39
C LEU A 30 4.67 -19.67 13.83
N GLY A 31 5.78 -20.06 13.22
CA GLY A 31 5.91 -21.35 12.54
C GLY A 31 5.21 -21.37 11.16
N TYR A 32 5.44 -22.48 10.45
CA TYR A 32 4.88 -22.67 9.12
C TYR A 32 3.54 -23.42 9.21
N ASN A 33 2.45 -22.66 9.25
CA ASN A 33 1.09 -23.17 9.15
C ASN A 33 0.37 -22.44 8.00
N PRO A 34 -0.23 -23.15 7.02
CA PRO A 34 -0.87 -22.51 5.85
C PRO A 34 -1.95 -21.49 6.20
N MET A 35 -2.70 -21.69 7.28
CA MET A 35 -3.71 -20.72 7.75
C MET A 35 -3.07 -19.47 8.32
N LEU A 36 -2.02 -19.61 9.15
CA LEU A 36 -1.29 -18.49 9.72
C LEU A 36 -0.56 -17.68 8.65
N VAL A 37 -0.01 -18.35 7.62
CA VAL A 37 0.64 -17.67 6.49
C VAL A 37 -0.34 -16.80 5.71
N LYS A 38 -1.60 -17.25 5.53
CA LYS A 38 -2.63 -16.50 4.78
C LYS A 38 -3.28 -15.39 5.59
N LEU A 39 -3.31 -15.50 6.90
CA LEU A 39 -4.05 -14.59 7.78
C LEU A 39 -3.73 -13.11 7.56
N PRO A 40 -2.46 -12.64 7.50
CA PRO A 40 -2.15 -11.22 7.29
C PRO A 40 -2.64 -10.70 5.93
N PHE A 41 -2.66 -11.53 4.89
CA PHE A 41 -3.16 -11.15 3.57
C PHE A 41 -4.68 -11.02 3.56
N ILE A 42 -5.39 -11.92 4.26
CA ILE A 42 -6.85 -11.84 4.44
C ILE A 42 -7.20 -10.56 5.21
N LEU A 43 -6.49 -10.27 6.29
CA LEU A 43 -6.69 -9.03 7.05
C LEU A 43 -6.41 -7.79 6.20
N ALA A 44 -5.36 -7.80 5.39
CA ALA A 44 -5.06 -6.72 4.44
C ALA A 44 -6.22 -6.52 3.45
N GLY A 45 -6.82 -7.60 2.95
CA GLY A 45 -8.00 -7.54 2.09
C GLY A 45 -9.19 -6.90 2.79
N VAL A 46 -9.50 -7.32 4.02
CA VAL A 46 -10.61 -6.74 4.82
C VAL A 46 -10.41 -5.26 5.08
N VAL A 47 -9.19 -4.86 5.49
CA VAL A 47 -8.87 -3.43 5.71
C VAL A 47 -8.97 -2.64 4.39
N SER A 48 -8.60 -3.24 3.26
CA SER A 48 -8.74 -2.60 1.94
C SER A 48 -10.21 -2.31 1.58
N VAL A 49 -11.13 -3.21 1.88
CA VAL A 49 -12.59 -2.97 1.70
C VAL A 49 -13.03 -1.75 2.52
N TYR A 50 -12.58 -1.67 3.78
CA TYR A 50 -12.88 -0.54 4.65
C TYR A 50 -12.30 0.77 4.14
N LEU A 51 -11.06 0.77 3.64
CA LEU A 51 -10.43 1.95 3.04
C LEU A 51 -11.17 2.41 1.78
N VAL A 52 -11.59 1.50 0.90
CA VAL A 52 -12.40 1.85 -0.29
C VAL A 52 -13.70 2.52 0.12
N TYR A 53 -14.39 1.98 1.14
CA TYR A 53 -15.57 2.61 1.70
C TYR A 53 -15.30 4.04 2.16
N TYR A 54 -14.23 4.26 2.97
CA TYR A 54 -13.90 5.58 3.50
C TYR A 54 -13.49 6.57 2.40
N ILE A 55 -12.68 6.15 1.45
CA ILE A 55 -12.25 6.96 0.31
C ILE A 55 -13.48 7.39 -0.51
N ALA A 56 -14.34 6.45 -0.86
CA ALA A 56 -15.55 6.74 -1.62
C ALA A 56 -16.52 7.66 -0.86
N LYS A 57 -16.63 7.50 0.47
CA LYS A 57 -17.42 8.41 1.31
C LYS A 57 -16.89 9.83 1.27
N GLN A 58 -15.58 10.01 1.28
CA GLN A 58 -14.92 11.30 1.29
C GLN A 58 -14.96 12.00 -0.07
N LEU A 59 -14.88 11.23 -1.15
CA LEU A 59 -14.90 11.75 -2.53
C LEU A 59 -16.32 12.06 -3.04
N PHE A 60 -17.30 11.28 -2.62
CA PHE A 60 -18.66 11.32 -3.15
C PHE A 60 -19.68 11.48 -2.02
N ASN A 61 -20.27 10.38 -1.56
CA ASN A 61 -21.31 10.35 -0.53
C ASN A 61 -21.41 8.97 0.12
N TYR A 62 -22.31 8.85 1.12
CA TYR A 62 -22.50 7.62 1.88
C TYR A 62 -23.02 6.45 1.02
N LYS A 63 -23.93 6.71 0.06
CA LYS A 63 -24.47 5.68 -0.83
C LYS A 63 -23.38 5.10 -1.73
N SER A 64 -22.58 5.96 -2.36
CA SER A 64 -21.43 5.56 -3.17
C SER A 64 -20.40 4.77 -2.35
N ALA A 65 -20.15 5.18 -1.10
CA ALA A 65 -19.26 4.48 -0.19
C ALA A 65 -19.70 3.03 0.08
N PHE A 66 -21.00 2.85 0.39
CA PHE A 66 -21.56 1.53 0.64
C PHE A 66 -21.47 0.62 -0.59
N VAL A 67 -21.86 1.14 -1.76
CA VAL A 67 -21.78 0.39 -3.02
C VAL A 67 -20.33 0.02 -3.34
N SER A 68 -19.39 0.96 -3.23
CA SER A 68 -17.97 0.71 -3.53
C SER A 68 -17.36 -0.33 -2.58
N GLY A 69 -17.64 -0.23 -1.27
CA GLY A 69 -17.20 -1.22 -0.29
C GLY A 69 -17.80 -2.60 -0.53
N ALA A 70 -19.12 -2.67 -0.81
CA ALA A 70 -19.79 -3.92 -1.11
C ALA A 70 -19.23 -4.58 -2.39
N LEU A 71 -19.06 -3.81 -3.46
CA LEU A 71 -18.44 -4.31 -4.70
C LEU A 71 -17.03 -4.84 -4.43
N MET A 72 -16.22 -4.07 -3.70
CA MET A 72 -14.84 -4.47 -3.36
C MET A 72 -14.82 -5.78 -2.57
N ALA A 73 -15.78 -6.00 -1.65
CA ALA A 73 -15.86 -7.19 -0.82
C ALA A 73 -16.20 -8.46 -1.61
N VAL A 74 -16.93 -8.35 -2.74
CA VAL A 74 -17.34 -9.49 -3.57
C VAL A 74 -16.57 -9.64 -4.88
N LEU A 75 -15.74 -8.66 -5.23
CA LEU A 75 -14.92 -8.71 -6.44
C LEU A 75 -13.98 -9.92 -6.38
N GLN A 76 -14.07 -10.80 -7.35
CA GLN A 76 -13.25 -12.01 -7.44
C GLN A 76 -11.76 -11.73 -7.26
N TYR A 77 -11.26 -10.67 -7.87
CA TYR A 77 -9.87 -10.22 -7.72
C TYR A 77 -9.50 -10.01 -6.24
N SER A 78 -10.28 -9.22 -5.51
CA SER A 78 -10.01 -8.91 -4.10
C SER A 78 -10.05 -10.15 -3.21
N VAL A 79 -11.05 -11.02 -3.42
CA VAL A 79 -11.22 -12.26 -2.64
C VAL A 79 -10.08 -13.24 -2.92
N VAL A 80 -9.75 -13.50 -4.19
CA VAL A 80 -8.71 -14.46 -4.56
C VAL A 80 -7.33 -14.00 -4.10
N TYR A 81 -6.96 -12.74 -4.38
CA TYR A 81 -5.63 -12.24 -4.02
C TYR A 81 -5.43 -11.99 -2.52
N SER A 82 -6.50 -11.84 -1.75
CA SER A 82 -6.40 -11.81 -0.28
C SER A 82 -6.14 -13.21 0.33
N GLN A 83 -6.38 -14.29 -0.43
CA GLN A 83 -6.10 -15.67 0.02
C GLN A 83 -4.74 -16.19 -0.43
N TRP A 84 -4.02 -15.45 -1.25
CA TRP A 84 -2.68 -15.80 -1.72
C TRP A 84 -1.63 -15.03 -0.92
N ALA A 85 -0.60 -15.77 -0.45
CA ALA A 85 0.55 -15.16 0.21
C ALA A 85 1.48 -14.50 -0.84
N ARG A 86 0.95 -13.50 -1.55
CA ARG A 86 1.58 -12.79 -2.66
C ARG A 86 1.48 -11.28 -2.46
N PRO A 87 2.29 -10.45 -3.15
CA PRO A 87 2.37 -9.00 -2.94
C PRO A 87 1.07 -8.22 -3.15
N TYR A 88 0.08 -8.79 -3.83
CA TYR A 88 -1.12 -8.09 -4.29
C TYR A 88 -1.97 -7.49 -3.18
N ALA A 89 -2.25 -8.27 -2.11
CA ALA A 89 -3.09 -7.80 -1.01
C ALA A 89 -2.43 -6.64 -0.23
N PHE A 90 -1.15 -6.77 0.07
CA PHE A 90 -0.38 -5.70 0.71
C PHE A 90 -0.17 -4.50 -0.21
N GLY A 91 0.12 -4.72 -1.50
CA GLY A 91 0.25 -3.64 -2.47
C GLY A 91 -1.02 -2.79 -2.57
N LEU A 92 -2.19 -3.46 -2.60
CA LEU A 92 -3.49 -2.79 -2.59
C LEU A 92 -3.73 -2.03 -1.27
N LEU A 93 -3.48 -2.67 -0.13
CA LEU A 93 -3.63 -2.05 1.19
C LEU A 93 -2.79 -0.78 1.33
N PHE A 94 -1.51 -0.85 0.98
CA PHE A 94 -0.59 0.27 1.13
C PHE A 94 -0.91 1.40 0.15
N MET A 95 -1.27 1.08 -1.10
CA MET A 95 -1.72 2.04 -2.09
C MET A 95 -2.97 2.79 -1.63
N LEU A 96 -4.01 2.07 -1.18
CA LEU A 96 -5.23 2.68 -0.65
C LEU A 96 -4.95 3.52 0.60
N SER A 97 -4.08 3.04 1.48
CA SER A 97 -3.67 3.77 2.69
C SER A 97 -2.93 5.06 2.35
N ALA A 98 -2.01 5.02 1.38
CA ALA A 98 -1.31 6.22 0.91
C ALA A 98 -2.31 7.25 0.38
N PHE A 99 -3.23 6.84 -0.47
CA PHE A 99 -4.25 7.74 -1.00
C PHE A 99 -5.21 8.26 0.09
N TYR A 100 -5.62 7.43 1.04
CA TYR A 100 -6.40 7.86 2.19
C TYR A 100 -5.69 8.95 3.00
N PHE A 101 -4.40 8.81 3.29
CA PHE A 101 -3.64 9.81 4.02
C PHE A 101 -3.47 11.11 3.22
N LEU A 102 -3.32 11.03 1.90
CA LEU A 102 -3.29 12.20 1.03
C LEU A 102 -4.63 12.96 1.04
N LEU A 103 -5.75 12.24 0.97
CA LEU A 103 -7.08 12.84 1.09
C LEU A 103 -7.25 13.54 2.43
N LYS A 104 -6.87 12.86 3.51
CA LYS A 104 -6.96 13.43 4.86
C LYS A 104 -6.11 14.69 5.00
N TYR A 105 -4.92 14.70 4.42
CA TYR A 105 -4.11 15.92 4.34
C TYR A 105 -4.82 17.03 3.54
N SER A 106 -5.32 16.71 2.37
CA SER A 106 -5.97 17.67 1.47
C SER A 106 -7.19 18.35 2.09
N TYR A 107 -8.01 17.60 2.82
CA TYR A 107 -9.26 18.10 3.40
C TYR A 107 -9.09 18.70 4.80
N GLU A 108 -8.25 18.09 5.63
CA GLU A 108 -8.08 18.50 7.04
C GLU A 108 -6.83 19.35 7.27
N ASN A 109 -5.97 19.50 6.28
CA ASN A 109 -4.66 20.18 6.34
C ASN A 109 -3.74 19.68 7.48
N ARG A 110 -3.89 18.40 7.87
CA ARG A 110 -3.09 17.77 8.92
C ARG A 110 -1.77 17.28 8.37
N LYS A 111 -0.68 18.00 8.62
CA LYS A 111 0.68 17.64 8.14
C LYS A 111 1.15 16.24 8.58
N ILE A 112 0.70 15.76 9.75
CA ILE A 112 1.03 14.40 10.21
C ILE A 112 0.52 13.32 9.25
N SER A 113 -0.55 13.58 8.51
CA SER A 113 -1.06 12.65 7.50
C SER A 113 -0.07 12.46 6.34
N LEU A 114 0.79 13.44 6.07
CA LEU A 114 1.85 13.31 5.06
C LEU A 114 2.92 12.31 5.46
N LEU A 115 3.22 12.16 6.76
CA LEU A 115 4.09 11.09 7.21
C LEU A 115 3.45 9.72 6.93
N GLY A 116 2.16 9.57 7.22
CA GLY A 116 1.41 8.36 6.85
C GLY A 116 1.46 8.09 5.34
N PHE A 117 1.26 9.13 4.51
CA PHE A 117 1.42 9.03 3.06
C PHE A 117 2.82 8.54 2.67
N SER A 118 3.87 9.16 3.21
CA SER A 118 5.26 8.81 2.88
C SER A 118 5.59 7.35 3.22
N VAL A 119 5.20 6.90 4.41
CA VAL A 119 5.42 5.51 4.85
C VAL A 119 4.66 4.53 3.97
N MET A 120 3.37 4.79 3.69
CA MET A 120 2.56 3.88 2.88
C MET A 120 2.98 3.86 1.42
N ALA A 121 3.40 4.99 0.86
CA ALA A 121 3.95 5.07 -0.50
C ALA A 121 5.28 4.29 -0.62
N ALA A 122 6.17 4.43 0.36
CA ALA A 122 7.39 3.65 0.42
C ALA A 122 7.12 2.14 0.55
N LEU A 123 6.20 1.73 1.45
CA LEU A 123 5.80 0.33 1.60
C LEU A 123 5.18 -0.22 0.31
N THR A 124 4.42 0.61 -0.43
CA THR A 124 3.91 0.21 -1.75
C THR A 124 5.05 -0.08 -2.72
N ALA A 125 6.08 0.77 -2.74
CA ALA A 125 7.25 0.61 -3.60
C ALA A 125 8.07 -0.65 -3.23
N TYR A 126 8.15 -1.00 -1.95
CA TYR A 126 8.76 -2.25 -1.47
C TYR A 126 7.93 -3.50 -1.75
N THR A 127 6.66 -3.34 -2.15
CA THR A 127 5.71 -4.47 -2.26
C THR A 127 5.34 -4.77 -3.70
N HIS A 128 4.94 -3.75 -4.51
CA HIS A 128 4.37 -3.99 -5.82
C HIS A 128 4.49 -2.77 -6.74
N TYR A 129 5.25 -2.87 -7.84
CA TYR A 129 5.52 -1.74 -8.73
C TYR A 129 4.27 -1.20 -9.46
N PHE A 130 3.32 -2.04 -9.84
CA PHE A 130 2.07 -1.55 -10.44
C PHE A 130 1.19 -0.81 -9.41
N ALA A 131 1.22 -1.22 -8.14
CA ALA A 131 0.54 -0.46 -7.09
C ALA A 131 1.24 0.89 -6.84
N LEU A 132 2.57 0.94 -6.90
CA LEU A 132 3.34 2.19 -6.85
C LEU A 132 2.97 3.11 -8.02
N LEU A 133 2.86 2.59 -9.24
CA LEU A 133 2.41 3.38 -10.38
C LEU A 133 1.03 4.00 -10.13
N GLN A 134 0.10 3.26 -9.53
CA GLN A 134 -1.21 3.78 -9.14
C GLN A 134 -1.10 4.89 -8.09
N VAL A 135 -0.22 4.74 -7.09
CA VAL A 135 0.05 5.83 -6.12
C VAL A 135 0.54 7.07 -6.84
N ILE A 136 1.51 6.94 -7.75
CA ILE A 136 2.08 8.08 -8.51
C ILE A 136 0.99 8.76 -9.34
N VAL A 137 0.20 8.01 -10.10
CA VAL A 137 -0.86 8.57 -10.95
C VAL A 137 -1.94 9.25 -10.12
N LEU A 138 -2.49 8.57 -9.11
CA LEU A 138 -3.57 9.13 -8.28
C LEU A 138 -3.11 10.35 -7.50
N SER A 139 -1.94 10.29 -6.88
CA SER A 139 -1.40 11.42 -6.12
C SER A 139 -0.95 12.57 -7.03
N GLY A 140 -0.43 12.26 -8.22
CA GLY A 140 -0.10 13.27 -9.23
C GLY A 140 -1.33 14.02 -9.74
N LEU A 141 -2.41 13.31 -10.06
CA LEU A 141 -3.68 13.94 -10.42
C LEU A 141 -4.23 14.79 -9.26
N TRP A 142 -4.16 14.27 -8.02
CA TRP A 142 -4.58 15.01 -6.85
C TRP A 142 -3.75 16.28 -6.63
N PHE A 143 -2.44 16.19 -6.80
CA PHE A 143 -1.50 17.32 -6.76
C PHE A 143 -1.88 18.40 -7.78
N LEU A 144 -2.15 18.03 -9.01
CA LEU A 144 -2.44 18.98 -10.09
C LEU A 144 -3.79 19.69 -9.90
N PHE A 145 -4.83 18.96 -9.51
CA PHE A 145 -6.19 19.46 -9.57
C PHE A 145 -6.82 19.81 -8.22
N ARG A 146 -6.26 19.36 -7.10
CA ARG A 146 -6.93 19.47 -5.78
C ARG A 146 -6.09 20.16 -4.71
N LEU A 147 -4.76 20.11 -4.76
CA LEU A 147 -3.90 20.74 -3.77
C LEU A 147 -3.68 22.23 -4.10
N ASN A 148 -3.79 23.08 -3.07
CA ASN A 148 -3.37 24.48 -3.18
C ASN A 148 -1.83 24.61 -3.16
N ARG A 149 -1.30 25.83 -3.37
CA ARG A 149 0.14 26.08 -3.48
C ARG A 149 0.91 25.60 -2.25
N ASP A 150 0.45 25.90 -1.06
CA ASP A 150 1.14 25.54 0.19
C ASP A 150 1.08 24.04 0.43
N GLN A 151 -0.06 23.41 0.14
CA GLN A 151 -0.22 21.97 0.22
C GLN A 151 0.71 21.23 -0.76
N ARG A 152 0.94 21.79 -1.96
CA ARG A 152 1.86 21.19 -2.95
C ARG A 152 3.29 21.13 -2.44
N ILE A 153 3.77 22.19 -1.77
CA ILE A 153 5.14 22.22 -1.21
C ILE A 153 5.33 21.09 -0.18
N TRP A 154 4.39 20.96 0.74
CA TRP A 154 4.45 19.91 1.77
C TRP A 154 4.28 18.50 1.19
N PHE A 155 3.44 18.36 0.18
CA PHE A 155 3.28 17.09 -0.53
C PHE A 155 4.58 16.68 -1.27
N LEU A 156 5.28 17.62 -1.92
CA LEU A 156 6.57 17.34 -2.55
C LEU A 156 7.62 16.91 -1.51
N ALA A 157 7.66 17.57 -0.36
CA ALA A 157 8.54 17.16 0.74
C ALA A 157 8.21 15.74 1.25
N ALA A 158 6.94 15.40 1.37
CA ALA A 158 6.49 14.06 1.75
C ALA A 158 6.82 13.00 0.69
N SER A 159 6.72 13.36 -0.58
CA SER A 159 7.09 12.47 -1.70
C SER A 159 8.60 12.20 -1.71
N LEU A 160 9.41 13.22 -1.44
CA LEU A 160 10.86 13.08 -1.27
C LEU A 160 11.18 12.17 -0.07
N LEU A 161 10.47 12.34 1.05
CA LEU A 161 10.62 11.48 2.22
C LEU A 161 10.25 10.02 1.90
N ALA A 162 9.17 9.77 1.15
CA ALA A 162 8.81 8.44 0.68
C ALA A 162 9.91 7.80 -0.17
N PHE A 163 10.49 8.58 -1.07
CA PHE A 163 11.63 8.15 -1.89
C PHE A 163 12.86 7.82 -1.02
N THR A 164 13.17 8.67 -0.03
CA THR A 164 14.29 8.42 0.91
C THR A 164 14.08 7.12 1.69
N PHE A 165 12.86 6.83 2.14
CA PHE A 165 12.56 5.56 2.81
C PHE A 165 12.70 4.34 1.89
N TRP A 166 12.51 4.52 0.58
CA TRP A 166 12.67 3.45 -0.40
C TRP A 166 14.12 3.24 -0.83
N LEU A 167 15.01 4.23 -0.71
CA LEU A 167 16.42 4.13 -1.17
C LEU A 167 17.15 2.85 -0.73
N PRO A 168 16.99 2.31 0.50
CA PRO A 168 17.66 1.07 0.88
C PRO A 168 17.31 -0.13 -0.01
N HIS A 169 16.16 -0.08 -0.71
CA HIS A 169 15.76 -1.15 -1.62
C HIS A 169 16.63 -1.25 -2.88
N LEU A 170 17.30 -0.17 -3.26
CA LEU A 170 18.22 -0.17 -4.41
C LEU A 170 19.35 -1.19 -4.25
N HIS A 171 19.83 -1.42 -3.03
CA HIS A 171 20.85 -2.46 -2.76
C HIS A 171 20.33 -3.90 -2.94
N VAL A 172 19.03 -4.07 -3.00
CA VAL A 172 18.40 -5.39 -3.19
C VAL A 172 18.08 -5.64 -4.67
N THR A 173 17.95 -4.55 -5.46
CA THR A 173 17.56 -4.61 -6.88
C THR A 173 18.71 -4.39 -7.86
N LEU A 174 19.84 -3.88 -7.40
CA LEU A 174 21.09 -3.68 -8.15
C LEU A 174 22.14 -4.73 -7.76
#